data_d12e8d3b6daa16b86832879f5f655ed9
#
_entry.id   d12e8d3b6daa16b86832879f5f655ed9
#
_cell.length_a   1.000
_cell.length_b   1.000
_cell.length_c   1.000
_cell.angle_alpha   90.00
_cell.angle_beta   90.00
_cell.angle_gamma   90.00
#
_symmetry.space_group_name_H-M   'P 1'
#
loop_
_entity.id
_entity.type
_entity.pdbx_description
1 polymer ?
#
loop_
_entity_poly.entity_id
_entity_poly.type
_entity_poly.pdbx_seq_one_letter_code
_entity_poly.pdbx_strand_id
1 'polypeptide(L)'
;DEVHIDTLSYKEGAAPVHWTCDGGTEYDMQEGNKTTVGTEITLFLNDESTEFSNEYRMREIIEKYCSFMPVNIYLSKENAPQEYETIDEAELRDDDVIVERIHEEAKTEEKENDKGEKEVVEVSPAKDKVKINKRPVSLSDPEPLWMKHPNSCTDEEYKEFYRKVFMDYKEPLFWIHLNMDYPFNLKGILYFPKI
;
A
#
# COMPACT_ATOMS: atom_id res chain seq x y z
N ASP A 1 -27.43 -2.22 -5.72
CA ASP A 1 -28.73 -1.55 -5.87
C ASP A 1 -29.13 -0.75 -4.63
N GLU A 2 -28.39 -0.89 -3.54
CA GLU A 2 -28.61 -0.16 -2.30
C GLU A 2 -27.29 0.37 -1.78
N VAL A 3 -27.30 1.57 -1.21
CA VAL A 3 -26.12 2.22 -0.63
C VAL A 3 -26.43 2.62 0.81
N HIS A 4 -25.56 2.22 1.72
CA HIS A 4 -25.59 2.70 3.10
C HIS A 4 -24.34 3.55 3.36
N ILE A 5 -24.52 4.64 4.10
CA ILE A 5 -23.43 5.51 4.54
C ILE A 5 -23.55 5.73 6.04
N ASP A 6 -22.52 5.29 6.77
CA ASP A 6 -22.36 5.53 8.19
C ASP A 6 -21.22 6.52 8.41
N THR A 7 -21.52 7.67 8.99
CA THR A 7 -20.52 8.73 9.13
C THR A 7 -20.56 9.40 10.50
N LEU A 8 -19.36 9.74 10.99
CA LEU A 8 -19.19 10.57 12.19
C LEU A 8 -18.13 11.63 11.89
N SER A 9 -18.53 12.90 11.99
CA SER A 9 -17.65 14.04 11.78
C SER A 9 -16.60 14.17 12.89
N TYR A 10 -15.42 14.69 12.55
CA TYR A 10 -14.36 15.03 13.51
C TYR A 10 -14.70 16.25 14.39
N LYS A 11 -15.77 16.99 14.07
CA LYS A 11 -16.18 18.18 14.83
C LYS A 11 -16.70 17.77 16.20
N GLU A 12 -16.29 18.52 17.22
CA GLU A 12 -16.76 18.28 18.59
C GLU A 12 -18.29 18.41 18.69
N GLY A 13 -18.92 17.45 19.39
CA GLY A 13 -20.38 17.41 19.54
C GLY A 13 -21.15 16.90 18.32
N ALA A 14 -20.48 16.42 17.27
CA ALA A 14 -21.17 15.83 16.13
C ALA A 14 -21.83 14.51 16.51
N ALA A 15 -23.07 14.30 16.07
CA ALA A 15 -23.77 13.03 16.17
C ALA A 15 -23.48 12.15 14.95
N PRO A 16 -23.39 10.82 15.12
CA PRO A 16 -23.27 9.90 13.99
C PRO A 16 -24.56 9.89 13.16
N VAL A 17 -24.42 9.72 11.86
CA VAL A 17 -25.53 9.68 10.91
C VAL A 17 -25.47 8.39 10.09
N HIS A 18 -26.61 7.76 9.94
CA HIS A 18 -26.84 6.64 9.03
C HIS A 18 -27.76 7.09 7.91
N TRP A 19 -27.32 6.91 6.67
CA TRP A 19 -28.03 7.28 5.45
C TRP A 19 -28.17 6.08 4.55
N THR A 20 -29.35 5.89 3.94
CA THR A 20 -29.63 4.80 3.01
C THR A 20 -30.38 5.26 1.77
N CYS A 21 -30.11 4.64 0.63
CA CYS A 21 -30.80 4.85 -0.63
C CYS A 21 -30.83 3.54 -1.44
N ASP A 22 -31.98 3.25 -2.03
CA ASP A 22 -32.20 2.06 -2.88
C ASP A 22 -31.90 2.31 -4.36
N GLY A 23 -31.21 3.40 -4.69
CA GLY A 23 -30.93 3.81 -6.07
C GLY A 23 -32.06 4.62 -6.72
N GLY A 24 -33.15 4.88 -6.00
CA GLY A 24 -34.24 5.75 -6.41
C GLY A 24 -33.92 7.24 -6.17
N THR A 25 -34.96 8.05 -6.16
CA THR A 25 -34.88 9.51 -5.89
C THR A 25 -35.05 9.84 -4.41
N GLU A 26 -35.46 8.88 -3.61
CA GLU A 26 -35.68 9.03 -2.18
C GLU A 26 -34.54 8.43 -1.37
N TYR A 27 -34.28 8.99 -0.22
CA TYR A 27 -33.30 8.49 0.74
C TYR A 27 -33.88 8.58 2.15
N ASP A 28 -33.37 7.73 3.05
CA ASP A 28 -33.64 7.84 4.47
C ASP A 28 -32.37 8.29 5.22
N MET A 29 -32.55 9.07 6.28
CA MET A 29 -31.45 9.57 7.11
C MET A 29 -31.87 9.59 8.58
N GLN A 30 -31.12 8.91 9.41
CA GLN A 30 -31.38 8.78 10.84
C GLN A 30 -30.11 8.87 11.67
N GLU A 31 -30.24 8.87 12.98
CA GLU A 31 -29.10 8.78 13.88
C GLU A 31 -28.39 7.42 13.70
N GLY A 32 -27.06 7.47 13.55
CA GLY A 32 -26.24 6.30 13.35
C GLY A 32 -25.61 5.77 14.64
N ASN A 33 -24.88 4.68 14.52
CA ASN A 33 -24.21 4.02 15.65
C ASN A 33 -22.67 4.09 15.58
N LYS A 34 -22.12 4.86 14.61
CA LYS A 34 -20.68 4.95 14.43
C LYS A 34 -20.01 5.66 15.60
N THR A 35 -19.00 5.02 16.19
CA THR A 35 -18.29 5.54 17.38
C THR A 35 -16.93 6.15 17.05
N THR A 36 -16.40 5.87 15.84
CA THR A 36 -15.12 6.39 15.38
C THR A 36 -15.32 7.42 14.27
N VAL A 37 -14.52 8.48 14.27
CA VAL A 37 -14.53 9.50 13.23
C VAL A 37 -14.22 8.86 11.86
N GLY A 38 -14.97 9.27 10.85
CA GLY A 38 -14.81 8.81 9.48
C GLY A 38 -16.12 8.44 8.82
N THR A 39 -16.04 7.96 7.58
CA THR A 39 -17.20 7.58 6.76
C THR A 39 -17.01 6.16 6.25
N GLU A 40 -18.03 5.35 6.41
CA GLU A 40 -18.14 4.00 5.87
C GLU A 40 -19.23 4.01 4.81
N ILE A 41 -18.94 3.46 3.64
CA ILE A 41 -19.88 3.37 2.52
C ILE A 41 -20.01 1.90 2.14
N THR A 42 -21.22 1.35 2.29
CA THR A 42 -21.55 -0.01 1.93
C THR A 42 -22.36 -0.03 0.65
N LEU A 43 -21.87 -0.71 -0.38
CA LEU A 43 -22.53 -0.88 -1.66
C LEU A 43 -23.08 -2.32 -1.74
N PHE A 44 -24.39 -2.46 -1.85
CA PHE A 44 -25.03 -3.75 -2.12
C PHE A 44 -25.11 -3.96 -3.62
N LEU A 45 -24.31 -4.90 -4.12
CA LEU A 45 -24.16 -5.13 -5.55
C LEU A 45 -25.32 -5.94 -6.10
N ASN A 46 -25.78 -5.60 -7.31
CA ASN A 46 -26.68 -6.43 -8.09
C ASN A 46 -25.92 -7.54 -8.84
N ASP A 47 -26.65 -8.43 -9.49
CA ASP A 47 -26.07 -9.56 -10.22
C ASP A 47 -25.10 -9.12 -11.33
N GLU A 48 -25.40 -8.01 -12.02
CA GLU A 48 -24.57 -7.46 -13.09
C GLU A 48 -23.27 -6.87 -12.59
N SER A 49 -23.22 -6.43 -11.33
CA SER A 49 -22.07 -5.79 -10.69
C SER A 49 -21.26 -6.72 -9.78
N THR A 50 -21.60 -8.03 -9.75
CA THR A 50 -20.97 -9.02 -8.87
C THR A 50 -19.45 -9.15 -9.12
N GLU A 51 -18.95 -8.81 -10.33
CA GLU A 51 -17.53 -8.80 -10.63
C GLU A 51 -16.71 -7.93 -9.65
N PHE A 52 -17.32 -6.85 -9.11
CA PHE A 52 -16.66 -5.93 -8.19
C PHE A 52 -16.52 -6.48 -6.76
N SER A 53 -17.15 -7.61 -6.44
CA SER A 53 -16.90 -8.35 -5.20
C SER A 53 -15.62 -9.19 -5.24
N ASN A 54 -15.00 -9.33 -6.42
CA ASN A 54 -13.76 -10.06 -6.60
C ASN A 54 -12.56 -9.18 -6.24
N GLU A 55 -11.71 -9.65 -5.32
CA GLU A 55 -10.53 -8.92 -4.84
C GLU A 55 -9.57 -8.54 -5.97
N TYR A 56 -9.31 -9.47 -6.92
CA TYR A 56 -8.40 -9.18 -8.04
C TYR A 56 -8.94 -8.10 -8.96
N ARG A 57 -10.26 -8.13 -9.21
CA ARG A 57 -10.91 -7.11 -10.01
C ARG A 57 -10.90 -5.74 -9.35
N MET A 58 -11.16 -5.68 -8.05
CA MET A 58 -11.07 -4.44 -7.28
C MET A 58 -9.65 -3.89 -7.24
N ARG A 59 -8.67 -4.75 -7.06
CA ARG A 59 -7.24 -4.37 -7.10
C ARG A 59 -6.88 -3.75 -8.45
N GLU A 60 -7.24 -4.39 -9.56
CA GLU A 60 -7.01 -3.88 -10.92
C GLU A 60 -7.62 -2.48 -11.13
N ILE A 61 -8.84 -2.26 -10.63
CA ILE A 61 -9.53 -0.98 -10.73
C ILE A 61 -8.82 0.09 -9.88
N ILE A 62 -8.47 -0.23 -8.65
CA ILE A 62 -7.76 0.71 -7.77
C ILE A 62 -6.39 1.07 -8.39
N GLU A 63 -5.64 0.09 -8.86
CA GLU A 63 -4.35 0.31 -9.51
C GLU A 63 -4.49 1.15 -10.78
N LYS A 64 -5.56 0.95 -11.57
CA LYS A 64 -5.78 1.70 -12.80
C LYS A 64 -6.18 3.16 -12.57
N TYR A 65 -7.03 3.42 -11.59
CA TYR A 65 -7.66 4.74 -11.43
C TYR A 65 -7.19 5.51 -10.20
N CYS A 66 -6.63 4.83 -9.22
CA CYS A 66 -6.33 5.40 -7.90
C CYS A 66 -4.85 5.29 -7.50
N SER A 67 -3.96 4.79 -8.39
CA SER A 67 -2.53 4.58 -8.09
C SER A 67 -1.82 5.81 -7.52
N PHE A 68 -2.28 7.00 -7.87
CA PHE A 68 -1.64 8.26 -7.49
C PHE A 68 -2.57 9.21 -6.75
N MET A 69 -3.55 8.64 -6.05
CA MET A 69 -4.38 9.42 -5.14
C MET A 69 -3.54 9.93 -3.97
N PRO A 70 -3.79 11.17 -3.49
CA PRO A 70 -3.02 11.81 -2.41
C PRO A 70 -3.34 11.24 -1.02
N VAL A 71 -3.87 10.03 -0.96
CA VAL A 71 -4.22 9.27 0.24
C VAL A 71 -3.86 7.82 0.05
N ASN A 72 -3.50 7.14 1.15
CA ASN A 72 -3.28 5.71 1.11
C ASN A 72 -4.60 4.96 0.93
N ILE A 73 -4.60 3.98 0.02
CA ILE A 73 -5.74 3.12 -0.26
C ILE A 73 -5.34 1.67 0.02
N TYR A 74 -6.09 1.02 0.88
CA TYR A 74 -5.88 -0.37 1.27
C TYR A 74 -7.06 -1.22 0.80
N LEU A 75 -6.78 -2.45 0.41
CA LEU A 75 -7.78 -3.43 0.03
C LEU A 75 -7.64 -4.65 0.96
N SER A 76 -8.74 -5.02 1.58
CA SER A 76 -8.81 -6.21 2.42
C SER A 76 -10.12 -6.96 2.18
N LYS A 77 -10.10 -8.25 2.46
CA LYS A 77 -11.29 -9.09 2.44
C LYS A 77 -11.72 -9.33 3.88
N GLU A 78 -13.00 -9.11 4.20
CA GLU A 78 -13.53 -9.16 5.56
C GLU A 78 -13.25 -10.49 6.26
N ASN A 79 -13.42 -11.60 5.57
CA ASN A 79 -13.22 -12.95 6.12
C ASN A 79 -11.90 -13.59 5.69
N ALA A 80 -10.89 -12.81 5.33
CA ALA A 80 -9.57 -13.35 5.01
C ALA A 80 -8.90 -13.89 6.28
N PRO A 81 -8.19 -15.03 6.19
CA PRO A 81 -7.38 -15.50 7.30
C PRO A 81 -6.29 -14.47 7.61
N GLN A 82 -5.97 -14.32 8.91
CA GLN A 82 -4.88 -13.45 9.33
C GLN A 82 -3.56 -13.93 8.73
N GLU A 83 -2.89 -13.07 7.98
CA GLU A 83 -1.55 -13.31 7.47
C GLU A 83 -0.49 -12.74 8.41
N TYR A 84 0.69 -13.32 8.39
CA TYR A 84 1.82 -12.94 9.23
C TYR A 84 3.05 -12.69 8.37
N GLU A 85 3.93 -11.83 8.84
CA GLU A 85 5.25 -11.61 8.28
C GLU A 85 6.31 -11.63 9.38
N THR A 86 7.53 -12.00 9.02
CA THR A 86 8.68 -11.99 9.94
C THR A 86 9.65 -10.92 9.50
N ILE A 87 9.94 -10.00 10.40
CA ILE A 87 10.83 -8.86 10.19
C ILE A 87 12.00 -8.90 11.18
N ASP A 88 13.07 -8.17 10.89
CA ASP A 88 14.13 -7.94 11.88
C ASP A 88 13.58 -7.05 13.02
N GLU A 89 13.98 -7.30 14.26
CA GLU A 89 13.46 -6.54 15.41
C GLU A 89 13.75 -5.02 15.28
N ALA A 90 14.80 -4.65 14.57
CA ALA A 90 15.13 -3.25 14.27
C ALA A 90 14.12 -2.55 13.33
N GLU A 91 13.30 -3.30 12.60
CA GLU A 91 12.29 -2.78 11.68
C GLU A 91 10.89 -2.67 12.32
N LEU A 92 10.78 -3.00 13.62
CA LEU A 92 9.53 -2.94 14.35
C LEU A 92 9.03 -1.50 14.46
N ARG A 93 7.73 -1.31 14.24
CA ARG A 93 7.02 -0.02 14.36
C ARG A 93 6.09 -0.05 15.57
N ASP A 94 5.73 1.13 16.06
CA ASP A 94 4.87 1.29 17.24
C ASP A 94 3.45 0.72 17.04
N ASP A 95 2.99 0.65 15.79
CA ASP A 95 1.67 0.15 15.39
C ASP A 95 1.64 -1.34 15.03
N ASP A 96 2.80 -2.02 15.07
CA ASP A 96 2.87 -3.44 14.76
C ASP A 96 2.29 -4.30 15.88
N VAL A 97 1.49 -5.30 15.49
CA VAL A 97 0.96 -6.30 16.42
C VAL A 97 1.90 -7.49 16.44
N ILE A 98 2.65 -7.61 17.52
CA ILE A 98 3.62 -8.69 17.72
C ILE A 98 2.89 -9.98 18.08
N VAL A 99 3.19 -11.04 17.34
CA VAL A 99 2.66 -12.39 17.56
C VAL A 99 3.70 -13.24 18.30
N GLU A 100 4.97 -13.17 17.89
CA GLU A 100 6.05 -14.00 18.42
C GLU A 100 7.41 -13.29 18.22
N ARG A 101 8.32 -13.48 19.20
CA ARG A 101 9.72 -13.08 19.07
C ARG A 101 10.57 -14.30 18.80
N ILE A 102 11.42 -14.26 17.77
CA ILE A 102 12.24 -15.38 17.31
C ILE A 102 13.71 -14.99 17.45
N HIS A 103 14.44 -15.74 18.25
CA HIS A 103 15.89 -15.60 18.34
C HIS A 103 16.57 -16.62 17.42
N GLU A 104 17.25 -16.17 16.38
CA GLU A 104 18.09 -17.01 15.52
C GLU A 104 19.53 -16.99 16.05
N GLU A 105 20.01 -18.15 16.52
CA GLU A 105 21.41 -18.27 16.95
C GLU A 105 22.37 -18.09 15.76
N ALA A 106 23.58 -17.60 16.07
CA ALA A 106 24.63 -17.45 15.07
C ALA A 106 24.93 -18.81 14.40
N LYS A 107 24.99 -18.83 13.09
CA LYS A 107 25.39 -20.03 12.32
C LYS A 107 26.90 -20.03 12.16
N THR A 108 27.54 -21.07 12.66
CA THR A 108 28.96 -21.30 12.52
C THR A 108 29.21 -22.52 11.62
N GLU A 109 30.20 -22.43 10.74
CA GLU A 109 30.67 -23.55 9.92
C GLU A 109 32.14 -23.83 10.25
N GLU A 110 32.49 -25.11 10.34
CA GLU A 110 33.89 -25.52 10.43
C GLU A 110 34.52 -25.43 9.03
N LYS A 111 35.51 -24.58 8.86
CA LYS A 111 36.34 -24.51 7.64
C LYS A 111 37.78 -24.94 7.97
N GLU A 112 38.34 -25.73 7.09
CA GLU A 112 39.77 -26.13 7.18
C GLU A 112 40.62 -24.95 6.64
N ASN A 113 41.54 -24.45 7.45
CA ASN A 113 42.47 -23.41 7.03
C ASN A 113 43.60 -24.01 6.18
N ASP A 114 44.41 -23.15 5.56
CA ASP A 114 45.54 -23.59 4.68
C ASP A 114 46.62 -24.40 5.41
N LYS A 115 46.51 -24.61 6.72
CA LYS A 115 47.38 -25.41 7.56
C LYS A 115 46.76 -26.75 7.97
N GLY A 116 45.52 -27.06 7.50
CA GLY A 116 44.83 -28.30 7.83
C GLY A 116 44.18 -28.32 9.22
N GLU A 117 44.04 -27.14 9.86
CA GLU A 117 43.38 -27.00 11.15
C GLU A 117 41.94 -26.58 10.95
N LYS A 118 41.02 -27.15 11.74
CA LYS A 118 39.60 -26.78 11.71
C LYS A 118 39.40 -25.49 12.47
N GLU A 119 38.94 -24.48 11.80
CA GLU A 119 38.55 -23.20 12.36
C GLU A 119 37.04 -23.02 12.26
N VAL A 120 36.40 -22.63 13.37
CA VAL A 120 34.95 -22.31 13.38
C VAL A 120 34.78 -20.89 12.92
N VAL A 121 34.21 -20.73 11.73
CA VAL A 121 33.93 -19.42 11.15
C VAL A 121 32.45 -19.10 11.32
N GLU A 122 32.15 -17.93 11.88
CA GLU A 122 30.77 -17.44 11.95
C GLU A 122 30.32 -17.03 10.55
N VAL A 123 29.30 -17.73 10.02
CA VAL A 123 28.74 -17.52 8.68
C VAL A 123 27.59 -16.53 8.72
N SER A 124 26.86 -16.47 9.84
CA SER A 124 25.76 -15.53 10.06
C SER A 124 25.70 -15.16 11.53
N PRO A 125 25.67 -13.87 11.86
CA PRO A 125 25.51 -13.42 13.24
C PRO A 125 24.12 -13.79 13.79
N ALA A 126 24.03 -13.90 15.12
CA ALA A 126 22.73 -14.03 15.78
C ALA A 126 21.85 -12.83 15.43
N LYS A 127 20.57 -13.11 15.13
CA LYS A 127 19.58 -12.09 14.79
C LYS A 127 18.30 -12.30 15.55
N ASP A 128 17.77 -11.20 16.07
CA ASP A 128 16.44 -11.19 16.67
C ASP A 128 15.41 -10.79 15.61
N LYS A 129 14.46 -11.67 15.38
CA LYS A 129 13.34 -11.46 14.45
C LYS A 129 12.03 -11.43 15.21
N VAL A 130 11.07 -10.76 14.65
CA VAL A 130 9.73 -10.65 15.21
C VAL A 130 8.71 -11.06 14.16
N LYS A 131 7.83 -11.98 14.53
CA LYS A 131 6.66 -12.31 13.75
C LYS A 131 5.54 -11.37 14.14
N ILE A 132 5.03 -10.63 13.17
CA ILE A 132 3.97 -9.64 13.33
C ILE A 132 2.77 -10.00 12.44
N ASN A 133 1.63 -9.41 12.73
CA ASN A 133 0.56 -9.38 11.75
C ASN A 133 1.06 -8.68 10.49
N LYS A 134 0.80 -9.28 9.33
CA LYS A 134 1.23 -8.70 8.06
C LYS A 134 0.69 -7.27 7.92
N ARG A 135 1.59 -6.35 7.64
CA ARG A 135 1.25 -4.94 7.46
C ARG A 135 0.37 -4.76 6.23
N PRO A 136 -0.66 -3.91 6.30
CA PRO A 136 -1.42 -3.55 5.11
C PRO A 136 -0.53 -2.80 4.11
N VAL A 137 -0.61 -3.18 2.84
CA VAL A 137 0.13 -2.53 1.76
C VAL A 137 -0.79 -1.55 1.04
N SER A 138 -0.37 -0.29 0.94
CA SER A 138 -1.11 0.70 0.15
C SER A 138 -1.02 0.37 -1.34
N LEU A 139 -2.15 0.41 -2.03
CA LEU A 139 -2.27 0.27 -3.48
C LEU A 139 -2.08 1.61 -4.22
N SER A 140 -2.07 2.71 -3.48
CA SER A 140 -1.80 4.05 -4.01
C SER A 140 -0.43 4.54 -3.55
N ASP A 141 0.12 5.47 -4.32
CA ASP A 141 1.35 6.19 -4.01
C ASP A 141 1.00 7.68 -3.87
N PRO A 142 0.81 8.18 -2.62
CA PRO A 142 0.42 9.58 -2.40
C PRO A 142 1.53 10.58 -2.68
N GLU A 143 2.78 10.12 -2.79
CA GLU A 143 3.95 10.94 -3.09
C GLU A 143 4.73 10.39 -4.29
N PRO A 144 4.10 10.34 -5.48
CA PRO A 144 4.75 9.75 -6.66
C PRO A 144 6.00 10.52 -7.07
N LEU A 145 6.88 9.84 -7.81
CA LEU A 145 8.20 10.37 -8.19
C LEU A 145 8.14 11.78 -8.81
N TRP A 146 7.09 12.08 -9.60
CA TRP A 146 6.95 13.40 -10.23
C TRP A 146 6.64 14.55 -9.26
N MET A 147 6.29 14.27 -8.00
CA MET A 147 6.12 15.30 -6.96
C MET A 147 7.46 15.76 -6.40
N LYS A 148 8.51 14.95 -6.50
CA LYS A 148 9.87 15.30 -6.11
C LYS A 148 10.44 16.37 -7.04
N HIS A 149 11.42 17.11 -6.53
CA HIS A 149 12.18 18.02 -7.40
C HIS A 149 13.09 17.19 -8.35
N PRO A 150 13.16 17.52 -9.66
CA PRO A 150 13.97 16.76 -10.63
C PRO A 150 15.41 16.51 -10.19
N ASN A 151 16.05 17.50 -9.56
CA ASN A 151 17.44 17.40 -9.09
C ASN A 151 17.64 16.45 -7.90
N SER A 152 16.57 15.99 -7.26
CA SER A 152 16.62 15.04 -6.16
C SER A 152 16.31 13.61 -6.57
N CYS A 153 16.06 13.39 -7.86
CA CYS A 153 15.75 12.07 -8.42
C CYS A 153 16.97 11.49 -9.13
N THR A 154 17.20 10.20 -9.00
CA THR A 154 18.25 9.45 -9.69
C THR A 154 17.70 8.78 -10.94
N ASP A 155 18.59 8.42 -11.88
CA ASP A 155 18.21 7.70 -13.10
C ASP A 155 17.57 6.34 -12.79
N GLU A 156 18.04 5.67 -11.75
CA GLU A 156 17.47 4.41 -11.26
C GLU A 156 16.04 4.58 -10.78
N GLU A 157 15.73 5.63 -10.01
CA GLU A 157 14.37 5.93 -9.57
C GLU A 157 13.42 6.17 -10.76
N TYR A 158 13.87 6.87 -11.81
CA TYR A 158 13.08 7.06 -13.04
C TYR A 158 12.82 5.76 -13.76
N LYS A 159 13.81 4.88 -13.89
CA LYS A 159 13.67 3.57 -14.53
C LYS A 159 12.77 2.62 -13.74
N GLU A 160 12.89 2.61 -12.42
CA GLU A 160 12.02 1.81 -11.55
C GLU A 160 10.57 2.28 -11.60
N PHE A 161 10.37 3.60 -11.56
CA PHE A 161 9.05 4.19 -11.69
C PHE A 161 8.42 3.85 -13.04
N TYR A 162 9.18 3.92 -14.14
CA TYR A 162 8.74 3.51 -15.47
C TYR A 162 8.30 2.05 -15.49
N ARG A 163 9.13 1.13 -14.98
CA ARG A 163 8.81 -0.30 -14.92
C ARG A 163 7.54 -0.57 -14.10
N LYS A 164 7.41 0.10 -12.96
CA LYS A 164 6.25 -0.03 -12.07
C LYS A 164 4.95 0.44 -12.74
N VAL A 165 4.97 1.58 -13.41
CA VAL A 165 3.76 2.22 -13.95
C VAL A 165 3.32 1.58 -15.27
N PHE A 166 4.27 1.30 -16.16
CA PHE A 166 3.96 0.80 -17.51
C PHE A 166 4.11 -0.72 -17.64
N MET A 167 4.57 -1.41 -16.59
CA MET A 167 4.83 -2.85 -16.60
C MET A 167 5.73 -3.28 -17.75
N ASP A 168 6.60 -2.37 -18.21
CA ASP A 168 7.55 -2.57 -19.30
C ASP A 168 8.94 -2.81 -18.72
N TYR A 169 9.52 -3.97 -19.03
CA TYR A 169 10.87 -4.35 -18.56
C TYR A 169 11.99 -3.75 -19.42
N LYS A 170 11.66 -3.19 -20.60
CA LYS A 170 12.63 -2.45 -21.39
C LYS A 170 12.86 -1.09 -20.76
N GLU A 171 14.10 -0.64 -20.73
CA GLU A 171 14.40 0.72 -20.27
C GLU A 171 13.87 1.75 -21.28
N PRO A 172 13.32 2.89 -20.81
CA PRO A 172 12.96 3.99 -21.71
C PRO A 172 14.21 4.57 -22.38
N LEU A 173 14.04 5.16 -23.56
CA LEU A 173 15.13 5.87 -24.26
C LEU A 173 15.60 7.08 -23.45
N PHE A 174 14.66 7.86 -22.96
CA PHE A 174 14.85 9.00 -22.08
C PHE A 174 13.51 9.42 -21.46
N TRP A 175 13.57 10.37 -20.55
CA TRP A 175 12.39 10.96 -19.90
C TRP A 175 12.55 12.47 -19.73
N ILE A 176 11.43 13.16 -19.55
CA ILE A 176 11.37 14.57 -19.23
C ILE A 176 10.54 14.74 -17.96
N HIS A 177 11.17 15.20 -16.90
CA HIS A 177 10.49 15.50 -15.66
C HIS A 177 9.95 16.94 -15.71
N LEU A 178 8.64 17.09 -15.75
CA LEU A 178 7.95 18.36 -15.81
C LEU A 178 7.61 18.84 -14.39
N ASN A 179 8.09 20.01 -14.04
CA ASN A 179 7.73 20.71 -12.82
C ASN A 179 7.62 22.21 -13.13
N MET A 180 6.48 22.59 -13.71
CA MET A 180 6.23 23.93 -14.18
C MET A 180 5.08 24.56 -13.38
N ASP A 181 5.31 25.73 -12.81
CA ASP A 181 4.29 26.47 -12.04
C ASP A 181 3.59 27.51 -12.92
N TYR A 182 4.20 27.94 -14.03
CA TYR A 182 3.65 28.96 -14.94
C TYR A 182 3.96 28.62 -16.42
N PRO A 183 3.05 28.84 -17.38
CA PRO A 183 1.69 29.41 -17.24
C PRO A 183 0.65 28.40 -16.73
N PHE A 184 1.02 27.12 -16.67
CA PHE A 184 0.15 26.04 -16.20
C PHE A 184 0.87 25.29 -15.08
N ASN A 185 0.18 25.06 -13.99
CA ASN A 185 0.70 24.17 -12.95
C ASN A 185 0.70 22.72 -13.50
N LEU A 186 1.86 22.30 -14.00
CA LEU A 186 2.03 20.99 -14.64
C LEU A 186 3.17 20.23 -13.98
N LYS A 187 2.84 19.09 -13.38
CA LYS A 187 3.80 18.15 -12.78
C LYS A 187 3.61 16.78 -13.40
N GLY A 188 4.69 16.12 -13.72
CA GLY A 188 4.64 14.79 -14.33
C GLY A 188 5.96 14.37 -14.94
N ILE A 189 6.00 13.13 -15.43
CA ILE A 189 7.15 12.61 -16.15
C ILE A 189 6.67 12.08 -17.49
N LEU A 190 7.25 12.57 -18.56
CA LEU A 190 7.04 12.04 -19.90
C LEU A 190 8.13 11.01 -20.19
N TYR A 191 7.73 9.79 -20.50
CA TYR A 191 8.64 8.73 -20.89
C TYR A 191 8.56 8.45 -22.39
N PHE A 192 9.70 8.18 -22.98
CA PHE A 192 9.83 7.79 -24.39
C PHE A 192 10.27 6.33 -24.43
N PRO A 193 9.35 5.40 -24.74
CA PRO A 193 9.65 3.97 -24.74
C PRO A 193 10.60 3.60 -25.85
N LYS A 194 11.36 2.53 -25.64
CA LYS A 194 12.18 1.91 -26.67
C LYS A 194 11.31 0.90 -27.43
N ILE A 195 11.06 1.15 -28.69
CA ILE A 195 10.28 0.29 -29.58
C ILE A 195 11.06 -0.98 -29.93
#